data_76e4cd9bb4fc08f0675c190dce1a4630
#
_entry.id   76e4cd9bb4fc08f0675c190dce1a4630
#
_cell.length_a   1.000
_cell.length_b   1.000
_cell.length_c   1.000
_cell.angle_alpha   90.00
_cell.angle_beta   90.00
_cell.angle_gamma   90.00
#
_symmetry.space_group_name_H-M   'P 1'
#
loop_
_entity.id
_entity.type
_entity.pdbx_description
1 polymer ?
#
loop_
_entity_poly.entity_id
_entity_poly.type
_entity_poly.pdbx_seq_one_letter_code
_entity_poly.pdbx_strand_id
1 'polypeptide(L)' 'QNNAQADIKEFVFNNTPLATAIKEIEQGMDIRIETQKDLLKNRITTKLHTNNPEKAVAELAMLCNCKYETVSSIHYRLYK' A
#
# COMPACT_ATOMS: atom_id res chain seq x y z
N GLN A 1 -11.37 -23.25 12.39
CA GLN A 1 -11.09 -22.71 12.25
C GLN A 1 -10.82 -21.73 12.06
N ASN A 2 -10.83 -21.41 12.11
CA ASN A 2 -10.58 -20.48 11.96
C ASN A 2 -9.86 -19.86 11.72
N ASN A 3 -10.32 -19.87 11.39
CA ASN A 3 -9.23 -19.25 11.19
C ASN A 3 -9.31 -17.79 11.22
N ALA A 4 -8.73 -17.18 12.03
CA ALA A 4 -8.77 -15.79 12.25
C ALA A 4 -7.89 -15.00 11.30
N GLN A 5 -7.26 -15.69 10.38
CA GLN A 5 -6.33 -15.07 9.48
C GLN A 5 -7.05 -14.39 8.33
N ALA A 6 -6.67 -13.16 8.01
CA ALA A 6 -7.23 -12.49 6.84
C ALA A 6 -6.75 -13.18 5.57
N ASP A 7 -7.58 -13.12 4.55
CA ASP A 7 -7.21 -13.66 3.25
C ASP A 7 -6.02 -12.92 2.67
N ILE A 8 -5.14 -13.66 2.02
CA ILE A 8 -4.03 -13.08 1.32
C ILE A 8 -4.56 -12.37 0.07
N LYS A 9 -4.15 -11.12 -0.12
CA LYS A 9 -4.57 -10.32 -1.26
C LYS A 9 -3.45 -10.23 -2.26
N GLU A 10 -3.80 -10.17 -3.53
CA GLU A 10 -2.85 -9.99 -4.59
C GLU A 10 -3.17 -8.71 -5.34
N PHE A 11 -2.15 -7.87 -5.51
CA PHE A 11 -2.27 -6.64 -6.29
C PHE A 11 -1.18 -6.65 -7.35
N VAL A 12 -1.56 -6.44 -8.59
CA VAL A 12 -0.61 -6.40 -9.70
C VAL A 12 -0.66 -5.00 -10.29
N PHE A 13 0.47 -4.33 -10.27
CA PHE A 13 0.58 -2.98 -10.83
C PHE A 13 1.64 -2.99 -11.92
N ASN A 14 1.31 -2.41 -13.05
CA ASN A 14 2.22 -2.32 -14.18
C ASN A 14 2.21 -0.87 -14.67
N ASN A 15 3.27 -0.14 -14.32
CA ASN A 15 3.39 1.28 -14.66
C ASN A 15 2.13 2.03 -14.20
N THR A 16 1.69 1.72 -13.00
CA THR A 16 0.44 2.24 -12.44
C THR A 16 0.71 3.50 -11.64
N PRO A 17 -0.09 4.56 -11.81
CA PRO A 17 0.07 5.75 -10.97
C PRO A 17 -0.09 5.38 -9.50
N LEU A 18 0.75 5.95 -8.66
CA LEU A 18 0.70 5.65 -7.22
C LEU A 18 -0.69 5.94 -6.65
N ALA A 19 -1.34 7.01 -7.11
CA ALA A 19 -2.68 7.33 -6.65
C ALA A 19 -3.66 6.18 -6.87
N THR A 20 -3.58 5.53 -8.03
CA THR A 20 -4.45 4.40 -8.37
C THR A 20 -4.10 3.19 -7.50
N ALA A 21 -2.80 2.90 -7.37
CA ALA A 21 -2.35 1.76 -6.58
C ALA A 21 -2.79 1.90 -5.12
N ILE A 22 -2.66 3.11 -4.57
CA ILE A 22 -3.08 3.36 -3.19
C ILE A 22 -4.56 3.07 -3.02
N LYS A 23 -5.39 3.54 -3.94
CA LYS A 23 -6.83 3.30 -3.85
C LYS A 23 -7.16 1.81 -3.85
N GLU A 24 -6.50 1.06 -4.72
CA GLU A 24 -6.76 -0.38 -4.79
C GLU A 24 -6.36 -1.08 -3.50
N ILE A 25 -5.22 -0.70 -2.93
CA ILE A 25 -4.76 -1.31 -1.69
C ILE A 25 -5.68 -0.92 -0.53
N GLU A 26 -6.08 0.36 -0.48
CA GLU A 26 -6.99 0.82 0.56
C GLU A 26 -8.29 0.02 0.55
N GLN A 27 -8.85 -0.18 -0.63
CA GLN A 27 -10.11 -0.91 -0.76
C GLN A 27 -9.93 -2.39 -0.49
N GLY A 28 -8.85 -2.97 -0.99
CA GLY A 28 -8.62 -4.39 -0.83
C GLY A 28 -8.28 -4.81 0.57
N MET A 29 -7.63 -3.95 1.33
CA MET A 29 -7.17 -4.26 2.68
C MET A 29 -7.91 -3.50 3.76
N ASP A 30 -8.86 -2.64 3.37
CA ASP A 30 -9.69 -1.88 4.30
C ASP A 30 -8.82 -1.03 5.22
N ILE A 31 -7.90 -0.28 4.62
CA ILE A 31 -7.00 0.61 5.35
C ILE A 31 -7.01 1.99 4.70
N ARG A 32 -6.34 2.91 5.36
CA ARG A 32 -6.18 4.27 4.86
C ARG A 32 -4.69 4.58 4.71
N ILE A 33 -4.34 5.15 3.56
CA ILE A 33 -2.96 5.54 3.27
C ILE A 33 -2.93 7.01 2.87
N GLU A 34 -2.45 7.85 3.78
CA GLU A 34 -2.23 9.26 3.48
C GLU A 34 -0.92 9.39 2.72
N THR A 35 -0.91 10.23 1.69
CA THR A 35 0.28 10.34 0.85
C THR A 35 0.55 11.80 0.53
N GLN A 36 1.81 12.21 0.67
CA GLN A 36 2.21 13.52 0.24
C GLN A 36 1.89 13.70 -1.24
N LYS A 37 1.37 14.87 -1.56
CA LYS A 37 0.81 15.13 -2.88
C LYS A 37 1.80 14.89 -4.01
N ASP A 38 3.03 15.32 -3.83
CA ASP A 38 4.02 15.21 -4.90
C ASP A 38 4.48 13.78 -5.14
N LEU A 39 4.18 12.86 -4.23
CA LEU A 39 4.48 11.44 -4.45
C LEU A 39 3.47 10.76 -5.36
N LEU A 40 2.27 11.32 -5.47
CA LEU A 40 1.17 10.66 -6.18
C LEU A 40 1.43 10.52 -7.68
N LYS A 41 2.32 11.32 -8.24
CA LYS A 41 2.63 11.26 -9.67
C LYS A 41 3.60 10.13 -10.01
N ASN A 42 4.20 9.49 -9.02
CA ASN A 42 5.07 8.35 -9.28
C ASN A 42 4.27 7.21 -9.89
N ARG A 43 4.96 6.39 -10.68
CA ARG A 43 4.35 5.17 -11.23
C ARG A 43 5.11 3.99 -10.70
N ILE A 44 4.39 2.90 -10.47
CA ILE A 44 5.02 1.73 -9.88
C ILE A 44 4.68 0.48 -10.69
N THR A 45 5.61 -0.47 -10.64
CA THR A 45 5.43 -1.78 -11.23
C THR A 45 5.82 -2.78 -10.16
N THR A 46 4.87 -3.56 -9.69
CA THR A 46 5.12 -4.55 -8.66
C THR A 46 3.96 -5.54 -8.56
N LYS A 47 4.23 -6.64 -7.91
CA LYS A 47 3.22 -7.63 -7.59
C LYS A 47 3.27 -7.84 -6.07
N LEU A 48 2.18 -7.50 -5.41
CA LEU A 48 2.06 -7.68 -3.96
C LEU A 48 1.20 -8.90 -3.69
N HIS A 49 1.64 -9.71 -2.74
CA HIS A 49 0.92 -10.92 -2.37
C HIS A 49 1.05 -11.05 -0.85
N THR A 50 0.10 -10.45 -0.14
CA THR A 50 0.24 -10.35 1.32
C THR A 50 -1.12 -10.16 1.98
N ASN A 51 -1.18 -10.52 3.27
CA ASN A 51 -2.31 -10.18 4.12
C ASN A 51 -1.91 -9.15 5.18
N ASN A 52 -0.70 -8.61 5.07
CA ASN A 52 -0.17 -7.66 6.06
C ASN A 52 -0.14 -6.26 5.45
N PRO A 53 -1.03 -5.35 5.88
CA PRO A 53 -1.07 -4.01 5.31
C PRO A 53 0.25 -3.26 5.41
N GLU A 54 0.99 -3.44 6.50
CA GLU A 54 2.26 -2.73 6.65
C GLU A 54 3.26 -3.16 5.59
N LYS A 55 3.26 -4.43 5.22
CA LYS A 55 4.15 -4.91 4.16
C LYS A 55 3.81 -4.26 2.83
N ALA A 56 2.52 -4.11 2.54
CA ALA A 56 2.09 -3.44 1.32
C ALA A 56 2.56 -1.99 1.31
N VAL A 57 2.38 -1.28 2.42
CA VAL A 57 2.79 0.12 2.52
C VAL A 57 4.30 0.25 2.41
N ALA A 58 5.04 -0.64 3.08
CA ALA A 58 6.50 -0.61 3.02
C ALA A 58 7.01 -0.81 1.60
N GLU A 59 6.35 -1.68 0.84
CA GLU A 59 6.73 -1.90 -0.55
C GLU A 59 6.51 -0.65 -1.38
N LEU A 60 5.38 0.03 -1.19
CA LEU A 60 5.13 1.28 -1.89
C LEU A 60 6.20 2.32 -1.56
N ALA A 61 6.57 2.41 -0.29
CA ALA A 61 7.58 3.38 0.14
C ALA A 61 8.92 3.09 -0.53
N MET A 62 9.30 1.82 -0.59
CA MET A 62 10.55 1.42 -1.22
C MET A 62 10.55 1.77 -2.71
N LEU A 63 9.47 1.48 -3.40
CA LEU A 63 9.37 1.72 -4.83
C LEU A 63 9.38 3.21 -5.18
N CYS A 64 8.85 4.03 -4.28
CA CYS A 64 8.81 5.48 -4.49
C CYS A 64 9.98 6.20 -3.85
N ASN A 65 10.90 5.45 -3.24
CA ASN A 65 12.07 6.02 -2.57
C ASN A 65 11.63 7.06 -1.53
N CYS A 66 10.66 6.70 -0.72
CA CYS A 66 10.15 7.58 0.33
C CYS A 66 10.02 6.80 1.63
N LYS A 67 9.49 7.45 2.64
CA LYS A 67 9.34 6.87 3.97
C LYS A 67 7.88 6.55 4.24
N TYR A 68 7.65 5.68 5.22
CA TYR A 68 6.29 5.44 5.65
C TYR A 68 6.23 5.46 7.18
N GLU A 69 5.03 5.67 7.66
CA GLU A 69 4.77 5.76 9.09
C GLU A 69 3.48 5.01 9.40
N THR A 70 3.50 4.21 10.44
CA THR A 70 2.30 3.53 10.93
C THR A 70 1.61 4.44 11.94
N VAL A 71 0.45 4.96 11.56
CA VAL A 71 -0.34 5.80 12.46
C VAL A 71 -1.20 4.91 13.36
N SER A 72 -1.77 3.86 12.77
CA SER A 72 -2.52 2.86 13.53
C SER A 72 -2.51 1.56 12.70
N SER A 73 -3.14 0.53 13.20
CA SER A 73 -3.18 -0.75 12.48
C SER A 73 -3.91 -0.66 11.14
N ILE A 74 -4.71 0.40 10.93
CA ILE A 74 -5.45 0.58 9.69
C ILE A 74 -5.17 1.92 9.03
N HIS A 75 -4.17 2.66 9.49
CA HIS A 75 -3.88 3.99 8.98
C HIS A 75 -2.36 4.17 8.84
N TYR A 76 -1.92 4.49 7.63
CA TYR A 76 -0.51 4.65 7.30
C TYR A 76 -0.29 5.95 6.55
N ARG A 77 0.96 6.38 6.48
CA ARG A 77 1.31 7.61 5.80
C ARG A 77 2.59 7.43 5.01
N LEU A 78 2.58 7.90 3.75
CA LEU A 78 3.77 7.94 2.90
C LEU A 78 4.24 9.38 2.80
N TYR A 79 5.56 9.59 2.98
CA TYR A 79 6.12 10.94 2.94
C TYR A 79 7.61 10.88 2.60
N LYS A 80 8.14 12.00 2.21
CA LYS A 80 9.58 12.10 1.88
C LYS A 80 10.46 12.28 3.08
#